data_10179f0d62e8a91d9f444b8a540ec479
#
_entry.id   10179f0d62e8a91d9f444b8a540ec479
#
_cell.length_a   1.000
_cell.length_b   1.000
_cell.length_c   1.000
_cell.angle_alpha   90.00
_cell.angle_beta   90.00
_cell.angle_gamma   90.00
#
_symmetry.space_group_name_H-M   'P 1'
#
loop_
_entity.id
_entity.type
_entity.pdbx_description
1 polymer ?
#
loop_
_entity_poly.entity_id
_entity_poly.type
_entity_poly.pdbx_seq_one_letter_code
_entity_poly.pdbx_strand_id
1 'polypeptide(L)'
;MLRDAGWRVTAFSRDARSQGIEGDMPYWICLAPIWVLPDYFALLDASGVRRVVVLSSTSRFTKVDSGDVAENAVAAKLIDSEAQVQAWAESRDIEWVVLRPTLIYGQGRDKNISEMARFIRRFGFFPLLGSAQGLRQPIHADDVAAACVAALQAPDAANRAYNLSGGETLVYREMVARVFAALGRPARLVTVPLWAFRLAVAMLRRLPRYRHWSSAMAERMNQDLVFDHAEAARDFGFKPRGFALTAKDVSR
;
A
#
# COMPACT_ATOMS: atom_id res chain seq x y z
N MET A 1 -12.43 -7.21 14.13
CA MET A 1 -11.56 -8.37 13.83
C MET A 1 -10.83 -8.91 15.09
N LEU A 2 -9.69 -8.33 15.54
CA LEU A 2 -8.94 -8.88 16.69
C LEU A 2 -9.76 -8.87 17.98
N ARG A 3 -10.41 -7.75 18.33
CA ARG A 3 -11.28 -7.68 19.53
C ARG A 3 -12.45 -8.66 19.47
N ASP A 4 -13.04 -8.81 18.29
CA ASP A 4 -14.17 -9.75 18.07
C ASP A 4 -13.70 -11.21 18.20
N ALA A 5 -12.43 -11.47 17.95
CA ALA A 5 -11.76 -12.74 18.16
C ALA A 5 -11.21 -12.94 19.60
N GLY A 6 -11.59 -12.06 20.54
CA GLY A 6 -11.23 -12.18 21.96
C GLY A 6 -9.85 -11.64 22.34
N TRP A 7 -9.15 -10.93 21.43
CA TRP A 7 -7.83 -10.35 21.72
C TRP A 7 -7.96 -9.06 22.54
N ARG A 8 -7.09 -8.90 23.52
CA ARG A 8 -6.85 -7.60 24.15
C ARG A 8 -5.98 -6.77 23.21
N VAL A 9 -6.53 -5.69 22.66
CA VAL A 9 -5.86 -4.85 21.65
C VAL A 9 -5.59 -3.47 22.21
N THR A 10 -4.33 -3.07 22.23
CA THR A 10 -3.86 -1.70 22.52
C THR A 10 -3.39 -1.06 21.23
N ALA A 11 -3.87 0.15 20.95
CA ALA A 11 -3.46 0.91 19.78
C ALA A 11 -2.43 1.98 20.17
N PHE A 12 -1.27 1.97 19.49
CA PHE A 12 -0.25 3.01 19.63
C PHE A 12 -0.30 3.96 18.44
N SER A 13 -0.21 5.26 18.72
CA SER A 13 -0.03 6.30 17.71
C SER A 13 1.22 7.11 18.06
N ARG A 14 1.65 7.97 17.12
CA ARG A 14 2.78 8.87 17.35
C ARG A 14 2.62 9.75 18.60
N ASP A 15 1.40 10.12 18.91
CA ASP A 15 1.06 10.97 20.06
C ASP A 15 1.05 10.20 21.39
N ALA A 16 1.05 8.87 21.33
CA ALA A 16 1.04 7.99 22.52
C ALA A 16 2.44 7.49 22.93
N ARG A 17 3.52 8.08 22.41
CA ARG A 17 4.92 7.71 22.75
C ARG A 17 5.24 7.78 24.25
N SER A 18 4.51 8.57 25.00
CA SER A 18 4.70 8.77 26.45
C SER A 18 3.88 7.81 27.33
N GLN A 19 2.98 7.02 26.75
CA GLN A 19 2.23 6.02 27.50
C GLN A 19 3.07 4.75 27.58
N GLY A 20 3.54 4.41 28.76
CA GLY A 20 4.23 3.14 29.01
C GLY A 20 3.35 1.96 28.62
N ILE A 21 3.98 0.88 28.15
CA ILE A 21 3.29 -0.37 27.94
C ILE A 21 3.12 -1.05 29.29
N GLU A 22 1.88 -1.29 29.70
CA GLU A 22 1.58 -2.08 30.87
C GLU A 22 1.40 -3.56 30.49
N GLY A 23 2.34 -4.39 30.91
CA GLY A 23 2.33 -5.84 30.73
C GLY A 23 2.91 -6.32 29.40
N ASP A 24 3.02 -7.64 29.28
CA ASP A 24 3.56 -8.30 28.09
C ASP A 24 2.65 -8.14 26.87
N MET A 25 3.24 -7.76 25.74
CA MET A 25 2.59 -7.68 24.44
C MET A 25 3.37 -8.50 23.40
N PRO A 26 3.17 -9.82 23.37
CA PRO A 26 3.98 -10.72 22.56
C PRO A 26 3.72 -10.57 21.05
N TYR A 27 2.62 -9.94 20.65
CA TYR A 27 2.21 -9.83 19.26
C TYR A 27 2.02 -8.38 18.84
N TRP A 28 2.67 -7.98 17.73
CA TRP A 28 2.61 -6.62 17.21
C TRP A 28 2.24 -6.59 15.74
N ILE A 29 1.40 -5.63 15.35
CA ILE A 29 1.10 -5.31 13.97
C ILE A 29 1.44 -3.84 13.73
N CYS A 30 2.43 -3.56 12.89
CA CYS A 30 2.81 -2.22 12.49
C CYS A 30 2.11 -1.83 11.19
N LEU A 31 1.10 -0.96 11.29
CA LEU A 31 0.37 -0.40 10.14
C LEU A 31 0.95 0.95 9.68
N ALA A 32 1.90 1.52 10.42
CA ALA A 32 2.65 2.69 10.00
C ALA A 32 3.62 2.33 8.86
N PRO A 33 4.14 3.32 8.10
CA PRO A 33 5.22 3.05 7.15
C PRO A 33 6.38 2.34 7.84
N ILE A 34 6.89 1.26 7.23
CA ILE A 34 7.88 0.35 7.85
C ILE A 34 9.11 1.08 8.39
N TRP A 35 9.54 2.17 7.78
CA TRP A 35 10.69 2.97 8.22
C TRP A 35 10.49 3.72 9.54
N VAL A 36 9.31 3.65 10.12
CA VAL A 36 9.03 4.20 11.46
C VAL A 36 9.31 3.16 12.55
N LEU A 37 9.24 1.87 12.23
CA LEU A 37 9.36 0.80 13.23
C LEU A 37 10.72 0.75 13.95
N PRO A 38 11.86 1.01 13.31
CA PRO A 38 13.15 1.03 14.00
C PRO A 38 13.21 1.96 15.21
N ASP A 39 12.49 3.09 15.19
CA ASP A 39 12.39 4.02 16.32
C ASP A 39 11.70 3.40 17.56
N TYR A 40 11.06 2.25 17.40
CA TYR A 40 10.29 1.55 18.42
C TYR A 40 10.89 0.21 18.84
N PHE A 41 12.04 -0.22 18.32
CA PHE A 41 12.64 -1.51 18.66
C PHE A 41 12.86 -1.66 20.16
N ALA A 42 13.38 -0.64 20.84
CA ALA A 42 13.57 -0.68 22.28
C ALA A 42 12.24 -0.87 23.07
N LEU A 43 11.15 -0.27 22.56
CA LEU A 43 9.82 -0.41 23.14
C LEU A 43 9.28 -1.84 22.94
N LEU A 44 9.48 -2.41 21.73
CA LEU A 44 9.07 -3.77 21.42
C LEU A 44 9.85 -4.77 22.27
N ASP A 45 11.17 -4.59 22.40
CA ASP A 45 12.02 -5.41 23.27
C ASP A 45 11.51 -5.39 24.72
N ALA A 46 11.22 -4.19 25.25
CA ALA A 46 10.71 -4.03 26.62
C ALA A 46 9.31 -4.62 26.82
N SER A 47 8.52 -4.80 25.76
CA SER A 47 7.18 -5.39 25.81
C SER A 47 7.14 -6.91 25.70
N GLY A 48 8.29 -7.59 25.63
CA GLY A 48 8.36 -9.04 25.47
C GLY A 48 7.80 -9.54 24.14
N VAL A 49 8.02 -8.77 23.06
CA VAL A 49 7.54 -9.14 21.72
C VAL A 49 8.12 -10.48 21.27
N ARG A 50 7.27 -11.34 20.72
CA ARG A 50 7.64 -12.66 20.16
C ARG A 50 7.40 -12.72 18.66
N ARG A 51 6.41 -11.98 18.15
CA ARG A 51 6.12 -11.92 16.72
C ARG A 51 5.68 -10.51 16.31
N VAL A 52 6.24 -10.03 15.22
CA VAL A 52 5.88 -8.75 14.61
C VAL A 52 5.44 -8.93 13.16
N VAL A 53 4.28 -8.36 12.79
CA VAL A 53 3.80 -8.25 11.42
C VAL A 53 3.91 -6.80 10.98
N VAL A 54 4.56 -6.54 9.85
CA VAL A 54 4.80 -5.18 9.38
C VAL A 54 4.30 -4.98 7.95
N LEU A 55 3.75 -3.79 7.66
CA LEU A 55 3.37 -3.41 6.31
C LEU A 55 4.52 -2.67 5.62
N SER A 56 5.00 -3.26 4.53
CA SER A 56 5.87 -2.66 3.54
C SER A 56 5.07 -2.29 2.27
N SER A 57 5.64 -2.41 1.09
CA SER A 57 4.95 -2.16 -0.19
C SER A 57 5.67 -2.84 -1.35
N THR A 58 4.90 -3.30 -2.35
CA THR A 58 5.46 -3.72 -3.64
C THR A 58 6.18 -2.59 -4.40
N SER A 59 6.04 -1.34 -3.95
CA SER A 59 6.81 -0.19 -4.46
C SER A 59 8.33 -0.37 -4.31
N ARG A 60 8.79 -1.24 -3.40
CA ARG A 60 10.21 -1.60 -3.30
C ARG A 60 10.79 -2.22 -4.58
N PHE A 61 9.96 -2.83 -5.41
CA PHE A 61 10.37 -3.46 -6.67
C PHE A 61 10.18 -2.54 -7.88
N THR A 62 9.19 -1.66 -7.84
CA THR A 62 8.73 -0.89 -9.00
C THR A 62 9.26 0.53 -9.05
N LYS A 63 9.90 1.00 -7.97
CA LYS A 63 10.45 2.34 -7.86
C LYS A 63 11.97 2.37 -7.76
N VAL A 64 12.63 1.24 -7.87
CA VAL A 64 14.08 1.13 -7.93
C VAL A 64 14.57 1.75 -9.22
N ASP A 65 14.98 2.15 -9.95
CA ASP A 65 15.39 2.73 -11.24
C ASP A 65 14.32 3.65 -11.86
N SER A 66 13.47 4.26 -11.04
CA SER A 66 12.56 5.29 -11.51
C SER A 66 13.35 6.53 -11.96
N GLY A 67 12.92 7.17 -13.02
CA GLY A 67 13.42 8.48 -13.42
C GLY A 67 13.13 9.62 -12.41
N ASP A 68 12.50 9.30 -11.28
CA ASP A 68 12.14 10.23 -10.19
C ASP A 68 12.95 9.90 -8.91
N VAL A 69 13.83 10.82 -8.52
CA VAL A 69 14.70 10.68 -7.34
C VAL A 69 13.89 10.41 -6.05
N ALA A 70 12.71 11.02 -5.91
CA ALA A 70 11.87 10.82 -4.73
C ALA A 70 11.30 9.39 -4.69
N GLU A 71 10.98 8.79 -5.84
CA GLU A 71 10.53 7.41 -5.92
C GLU A 71 11.65 6.42 -5.58
N ASN A 72 12.87 6.65 -6.11
CA ASN A 72 14.04 5.86 -5.77
C ASN A 72 14.34 5.92 -4.27
N ALA A 73 14.23 7.09 -3.65
CA ALA A 73 14.39 7.25 -2.22
C ALA A 73 13.34 6.47 -1.40
N VAL A 74 12.09 6.39 -1.89
CA VAL A 74 11.05 5.56 -1.25
C VAL A 74 11.38 4.08 -1.37
N ALA A 75 11.84 3.60 -2.54
CA ALA A 75 12.24 2.20 -2.73
C ALA A 75 13.41 1.83 -1.81
N ALA A 76 14.44 2.66 -1.75
CA ALA A 76 15.58 2.47 -0.87
C ALA A 76 15.15 2.39 0.60
N LYS A 77 14.31 3.32 1.08
CA LYS A 77 13.78 3.29 2.45
C LYS A 77 13.01 2.00 2.77
N LEU A 78 12.21 1.49 1.82
CA LEU A 78 11.50 0.23 2.00
C LEU A 78 12.47 -0.94 2.14
N ILE A 79 13.47 -1.03 1.25
CA ILE A 79 14.47 -2.10 1.24
C ILE A 79 15.29 -2.07 2.53
N ASP A 80 15.82 -0.91 2.90
CA ASP A 80 16.65 -0.73 4.10
C ASP A 80 15.86 -1.04 5.38
N SER A 81 14.60 -0.59 5.43
CA SER A 81 13.78 -0.83 6.62
C SER A 81 13.36 -2.30 6.77
N GLU A 82 13.08 -3.00 5.67
CA GLU A 82 12.83 -4.44 5.72
C GLU A 82 14.07 -5.18 6.25
N ALA A 83 15.26 -4.83 5.76
CA ALA A 83 16.52 -5.42 6.25
C ALA A 83 16.78 -5.12 7.74
N GLN A 84 16.49 -3.89 8.19
CA GLN A 84 16.63 -3.51 9.61
C GLN A 84 15.68 -4.30 10.52
N VAL A 85 14.41 -4.44 10.10
CA VAL A 85 13.41 -5.23 10.86
C VAL A 85 13.85 -6.68 10.95
N GLN A 86 14.27 -7.27 9.83
CA GLN A 86 14.76 -8.64 9.79
C GLN A 86 15.96 -8.84 10.72
N ALA A 87 17.01 -8.03 10.58
CA ALA A 87 18.23 -8.16 11.38
C ALA A 87 17.95 -7.96 12.89
N TRP A 88 17.09 -6.98 13.24
CA TRP A 88 16.68 -6.75 14.63
C TRP A 88 15.95 -7.97 15.19
N ALA A 89 14.97 -8.49 14.47
CA ALA A 89 14.15 -9.61 14.93
C ALA A 89 14.97 -10.90 15.07
N GLU A 90 15.78 -11.24 14.05
CA GLU A 90 16.64 -12.43 14.06
C GLU A 90 17.69 -12.39 15.17
N SER A 91 18.25 -11.20 15.49
CA SER A 91 19.21 -11.06 16.61
C SER A 91 18.60 -11.27 18.00
N ARG A 92 17.27 -11.36 18.11
CA ARG A 92 16.51 -11.47 19.37
C ARG A 92 15.58 -12.67 19.42
N ASP A 93 15.66 -13.54 18.43
CA ASP A 93 14.77 -14.71 18.30
C ASP A 93 13.28 -14.29 18.25
N ILE A 94 13.00 -13.16 17.59
CA ILE A 94 11.66 -12.64 17.36
C ILE A 94 11.21 -13.06 15.95
N GLU A 95 10.05 -13.66 15.83
CA GLU A 95 9.45 -13.99 14.54
C GLU A 95 8.99 -12.72 13.82
N TRP A 96 9.37 -12.56 12.57
CA TRP A 96 8.96 -11.43 11.76
C TRP A 96 8.16 -11.84 10.52
N VAL A 97 7.19 -11.02 10.14
CA VAL A 97 6.45 -11.17 8.88
C VAL A 97 6.36 -9.81 8.19
N VAL A 98 6.86 -9.73 6.95
CA VAL A 98 6.76 -8.53 6.12
C VAL A 98 5.69 -8.72 5.06
N LEU A 99 4.65 -7.90 5.08
CA LEU A 99 3.58 -7.89 4.09
C LEU A 99 3.76 -6.72 3.13
N ARG A 100 3.80 -7.00 1.82
CA ARG A 100 4.02 -6.04 0.74
C ARG A 100 2.76 -5.88 -0.11
N PRO A 101 1.77 -5.08 0.33
CA PRO A 101 0.56 -4.87 -0.46
C PRO A 101 0.85 -4.09 -1.74
N THR A 102 0.04 -4.35 -2.76
CA THR A 102 -0.08 -3.53 -3.97
C THR A 102 -0.83 -2.24 -3.66
N LEU A 103 -1.52 -1.65 -4.65
CA LEU A 103 -2.33 -0.44 -4.47
C LEU A 103 -3.49 -0.70 -3.50
N ILE A 104 -3.36 -0.21 -2.26
CA ILE A 104 -4.44 -0.31 -1.27
C ILE A 104 -5.53 0.72 -1.57
N TYR A 105 -6.79 0.28 -1.48
CA TYR A 105 -7.97 1.13 -1.58
C TYR A 105 -9.01 0.80 -0.51
N GLY A 106 -9.99 1.66 -0.35
CA GLY A 106 -11.16 1.42 0.49
C GLY A 106 -11.44 2.52 1.51
N GLN A 107 -12.69 2.58 1.96
CA GLN A 107 -13.21 3.49 2.99
C GLN A 107 -12.98 4.99 2.71
N GLY A 108 -12.72 5.39 1.46
CA GLY A 108 -12.49 6.78 1.07
C GLY A 108 -11.27 7.46 1.69
N ARG A 109 -10.31 6.71 2.25
CA ARG A 109 -9.14 7.25 2.97
C ARG A 109 -7.81 7.04 2.25
N ASP A 110 -7.80 6.28 1.17
CA ASP A 110 -6.61 6.03 0.37
C ASP A 110 -6.20 7.25 -0.48
N LYS A 111 -4.95 7.28 -0.93
CA LYS A 111 -4.42 8.34 -1.78
C LYS A 111 -4.51 8.05 -3.29
N ASN A 112 -5.14 6.96 -3.68
CA ASN A 112 -5.23 6.52 -5.08
C ASN A 112 -6.66 6.61 -5.60
N ILE A 113 -7.51 5.68 -5.22
CA ILE A 113 -8.91 5.62 -5.69
C ILE A 113 -9.72 6.81 -5.18
N SER A 114 -9.52 7.22 -3.92
CA SER A 114 -10.19 8.39 -3.35
C SER A 114 -9.78 9.69 -4.03
N GLU A 115 -8.51 9.85 -4.44
CA GLU A 115 -8.06 11.02 -5.20
C GLU A 115 -8.60 11.01 -6.62
N MET A 116 -8.65 9.85 -7.29
CA MET A 116 -9.32 9.70 -8.58
C MET A 116 -10.79 10.09 -8.48
N ALA A 117 -11.51 9.59 -7.48
CA ALA A 117 -12.91 9.90 -7.25
C ALA A 117 -13.13 11.40 -7.02
N ARG A 118 -12.26 12.04 -6.24
CA ARG A 118 -12.29 13.48 -5.98
C ARG A 118 -12.06 14.29 -7.26
N PHE A 119 -11.09 13.90 -8.07
CA PHE A 119 -10.81 14.52 -9.35
C PHE A 119 -12.01 14.41 -10.32
N ILE A 120 -12.58 13.19 -10.44
CA ILE A 120 -13.75 12.92 -11.29
C ILE A 120 -14.97 13.72 -10.84
N ARG A 121 -15.21 13.85 -9.52
CA ARG A 121 -16.31 14.68 -9.00
C ARG A 121 -16.14 16.14 -9.39
N ARG A 122 -14.92 16.66 -9.29
CA ARG A 122 -14.63 18.08 -9.52
C ARG A 122 -14.65 18.44 -10.99
N PHE A 123 -14.11 17.60 -11.86
CA PHE A 123 -13.87 17.95 -13.26
C PHE A 123 -14.78 17.19 -14.25
N GLY A 124 -15.42 16.11 -13.85
CA GLY A 124 -16.31 15.32 -14.69
C GLY A 124 -15.62 14.42 -15.72
N PHE A 125 -14.29 14.41 -15.77
CA PHE A 125 -13.48 13.54 -16.64
C PHE A 125 -12.23 13.05 -15.89
N PHE A 126 -11.47 12.12 -16.51
CA PHE A 126 -10.17 11.71 -15.99
C PHE A 126 -9.14 11.61 -17.12
N PRO A 127 -7.94 12.22 -16.97
CA PRO A 127 -6.89 12.14 -17.97
C PRO A 127 -6.15 10.81 -17.88
N LEU A 128 -6.02 10.12 -18.99
CA LEU A 128 -5.19 8.94 -19.14
C LEU A 128 -3.94 9.31 -19.93
N LEU A 129 -2.77 9.03 -19.36
CA LEU A 129 -1.48 9.36 -19.96
C LEU A 129 -1.00 8.17 -20.81
N GLY A 130 -0.93 8.37 -22.12
CA GLY A 130 -0.64 7.29 -23.07
C GLY A 130 -1.82 6.34 -23.26
N SER A 131 -1.55 5.04 -23.48
CA SER A 131 -2.58 4.01 -23.67
C SER A 131 -3.30 3.65 -22.38
N ALA A 132 -2.64 3.83 -21.23
CA ALA A 132 -3.10 3.43 -19.89
C ALA A 132 -3.54 1.95 -19.83
N GLN A 133 -2.76 1.07 -20.50
CA GLN A 133 -2.99 -0.38 -20.57
C GLN A 133 -2.21 -1.16 -19.51
N GLY A 134 -1.38 -0.49 -18.69
CA GLY A 134 -0.64 -1.16 -17.65
C GLY A 134 -1.56 -1.86 -16.64
N LEU A 135 -1.20 -3.07 -16.25
CA LEU A 135 -1.99 -3.94 -15.37
C LEU A 135 -1.87 -3.51 -13.90
N ARG A 136 -2.94 -3.70 -13.16
CA ARG A 136 -3.08 -3.37 -11.73
C ARG A 136 -3.81 -4.48 -10.99
N GLN A 137 -3.45 -4.63 -9.73
CA GLN A 137 -4.12 -5.53 -8.78
C GLN A 137 -4.45 -4.74 -7.49
N PRO A 138 -5.46 -3.86 -7.51
CA PRO A 138 -5.84 -3.12 -6.31
C PRO A 138 -6.33 -4.06 -5.22
N ILE A 139 -5.84 -3.87 -3.99
CA ILE A 139 -6.21 -4.66 -2.81
C ILE A 139 -7.06 -3.83 -1.85
N HIS A 140 -8.14 -4.40 -1.34
CA HIS A 140 -8.98 -3.70 -0.37
C HIS A 140 -8.31 -3.64 1.01
N ALA A 141 -8.47 -2.52 1.72
CA ALA A 141 -7.88 -2.31 3.05
C ALA A 141 -8.29 -3.37 4.08
N ASP A 142 -9.54 -3.87 4.01
CA ASP A 142 -10.02 -4.94 4.89
C ASP A 142 -9.32 -6.27 4.61
N ASP A 143 -8.95 -6.55 3.34
CA ASP A 143 -8.22 -7.77 2.99
C ASP A 143 -6.77 -7.69 3.48
N VAL A 144 -6.15 -6.49 3.44
CA VAL A 144 -4.84 -6.26 4.05
C VAL A 144 -4.91 -6.44 5.56
N ALA A 145 -5.95 -5.91 6.20
CA ALA A 145 -6.15 -6.08 7.66
C ALA A 145 -6.36 -7.55 8.04
N ALA A 146 -7.16 -8.28 7.25
CA ALA A 146 -7.34 -9.72 7.43
C ALA A 146 -6.04 -10.50 7.25
N ALA A 147 -5.24 -10.14 6.24
CA ALA A 147 -3.91 -10.74 6.02
C ALA A 147 -2.95 -10.50 7.20
N CYS A 148 -2.95 -9.29 7.79
CA CYS A 148 -2.14 -9.00 8.98
C CYS A 148 -2.52 -9.92 10.16
N VAL A 149 -3.82 -10.14 10.39
CA VAL A 149 -4.30 -11.01 11.46
C VAL A 149 -3.98 -12.47 11.18
N ALA A 150 -4.20 -12.94 9.95
CA ALA A 150 -3.90 -14.30 9.55
C ALA A 150 -2.39 -14.60 9.65
N ALA A 151 -1.54 -13.71 9.15
CA ALA A 151 -0.08 -13.84 9.23
C ALA A 151 0.45 -13.80 10.67
N LEU A 152 -0.23 -13.06 11.57
CA LEU A 152 0.12 -13.05 12.99
C LEU A 152 -0.10 -14.42 13.66
N GLN A 153 -1.09 -15.17 13.20
CA GLN A 153 -1.54 -16.44 13.81
C GLN A 153 -0.94 -17.68 13.12
N ALA A 154 -0.49 -17.56 11.87
CA ALA A 154 0.01 -18.68 11.08
C ALA A 154 1.47 -19.03 11.41
N PRO A 155 1.79 -20.24 11.92
CA PRO A 155 3.18 -20.64 12.17
C PRO A 155 4.05 -20.60 10.90
N ASP A 156 3.50 -21.04 9.77
CA ASP A 156 4.21 -21.12 8.48
C ASP A 156 4.57 -19.74 7.90
N ALA A 157 3.99 -18.66 8.43
CA ALA A 157 4.30 -17.30 8.03
C ALA A 157 5.55 -16.71 8.72
N ALA A 158 6.09 -17.38 9.75
CA ALA A 158 7.23 -16.88 10.51
C ALA A 158 8.47 -16.69 9.65
N ASN A 159 9.17 -15.56 9.85
CA ASN A 159 10.44 -15.22 9.20
C ASN A 159 10.36 -15.18 7.67
N ARG A 160 9.26 -14.63 7.16
CA ARG A 160 8.98 -14.54 5.71
C ARG A 160 8.42 -13.18 5.32
N ALA A 161 8.56 -12.90 4.02
CA ALA A 161 8.02 -11.69 3.39
C ALA A 161 7.10 -12.07 2.21
N TYR A 162 5.89 -11.51 2.18
CA TYR A 162 4.85 -11.86 1.23
C TYR A 162 4.37 -10.66 0.43
N ASN A 163 4.18 -10.84 -0.87
CA ASN A 163 3.42 -9.89 -1.66
C ASN A 163 1.92 -10.12 -1.44
N LEU A 164 1.18 -9.03 -1.30
CA LEU A 164 -0.28 -9.05 -1.18
C LEU A 164 -0.87 -8.29 -2.35
N SER A 165 -1.39 -8.98 -3.34
CA SER A 165 -2.11 -8.37 -4.45
C SER A 165 -3.62 -8.54 -4.31
N GLY A 166 -4.41 -7.69 -5.00
CA GLY A 166 -5.85 -7.89 -5.10
C GLY A 166 -6.20 -9.16 -5.89
N GLY A 167 -7.42 -9.68 -5.70
CA GLY A 167 -7.90 -10.91 -6.32
C GLY A 167 -8.24 -10.78 -7.81
N GLU A 168 -8.06 -9.60 -8.38
CA GLU A 168 -8.34 -9.33 -9.80
C GLU A 168 -7.22 -8.52 -10.42
N THR A 169 -6.80 -8.91 -11.63
CA THR A 169 -5.89 -8.14 -12.48
C THR A 169 -6.68 -7.43 -13.56
N LEU A 170 -6.55 -6.10 -13.63
CA LEU A 170 -7.27 -5.28 -14.60
C LEU A 170 -6.37 -4.17 -15.17
N VAL A 171 -6.67 -3.69 -16.36
CA VAL A 171 -5.94 -2.57 -16.96
C VAL A 171 -6.28 -1.27 -16.24
N TYR A 172 -5.32 -0.33 -16.18
CA TYR A 172 -5.49 0.94 -15.49
C TYR A 172 -6.73 1.72 -15.96
N ARG A 173 -6.98 1.74 -17.28
CA ARG A 173 -8.18 2.36 -17.88
C ARG A 173 -9.48 1.79 -17.32
N GLU A 174 -9.56 0.46 -17.16
CA GLU A 174 -10.74 -0.20 -16.60
C GLU A 174 -10.90 0.12 -15.11
N MET A 175 -9.81 0.14 -14.35
CA MET A 175 -9.83 0.56 -12.94
C MET A 175 -10.45 1.96 -12.79
N VAL A 176 -10.05 2.92 -13.62
CA VAL A 176 -10.62 4.28 -13.61
C VAL A 176 -12.09 4.27 -14.04
N ALA A 177 -12.47 3.47 -15.05
CA ALA A 177 -13.87 3.36 -15.48
C ALA A 177 -14.76 2.83 -14.35
N ARG A 178 -14.28 1.87 -13.54
CA ARG A 178 -15.03 1.38 -12.36
C ARG A 178 -15.17 2.45 -11.27
N VAL A 179 -14.22 3.37 -11.14
CA VAL A 179 -14.39 4.53 -10.23
C VAL A 179 -15.52 5.43 -10.70
N PHE A 180 -15.64 5.69 -12.02
CA PHE A 180 -16.80 6.42 -12.56
C PHE A 180 -18.12 5.72 -12.27
N ALA A 181 -18.18 4.40 -12.49
CA ALA A 181 -19.38 3.61 -12.21
C ALA A 181 -19.79 3.68 -10.73
N ALA A 182 -18.81 3.56 -9.80
CA ALA A 182 -19.06 3.70 -8.37
C ALA A 182 -19.55 5.10 -7.96
N LEU A 183 -19.24 6.13 -8.76
CA LEU A 183 -19.74 7.49 -8.59
C LEU A 183 -21.10 7.73 -9.28
N GLY A 184 -21.66 6.73 -9.94
CA GLY A 184 -22.91 6.87 -10.73
C GLY A 184 -22.75 7.81 -11.94
N ARG A 185 -21.55 7.90 -12.53
CA ARG A 185 -21.24 8.82 -13.64
C ARG A 185 -20.80 8.06 -14.89
N PRO A 186 -21.12 8.54 -16.09
CA PRO A 186 -20.60 7.98 -17.33
C PRO A 186 -19.07 8.19 -17.39
N ALA A 187 -18.35 7.16 -17.84
CA ALA A 187 -16.90 7.20 -17.94
C ALA A 187 -16.44 8.19 -19.06
N ARG A 188 -15.85 9.29 -18.65
CA ARG A 188 -15.25 10.31 -19.56
C ARG A 188 -13.74 10.26 -19.40
N LEU A 189 -13.11 9.36 -20.17
CA LEU A 189 -11.67 9.14 -20.18
C LEU A 189 -11.04 9.93 -21.33
N VAL A 190 -10.17 10.87 -21.01
CA VAL A 190 -9.48 11.72 -22.00
C VAL A 190 -8.05 11.23 -22.15
N THR A 191 -7.71 10.65 -23.29
CA THR A 191 -6.34 10.19 -23.54
C THR A 191 -5.46 11.38 -23.90
N VAL A 192 -4.39 11.59 -23.13
CA VAL A 192 -3.37 12.59 -23.35
C VAL A 192 -2.13 11.91 -23.89
N PRO A 193 -1.65 12.23 -25.09
CA PRO A 193 -0.42 11.67 -25.62
C PRO A 193 0.78 11.95 -24.71
N LEU A 194 1.68 10.99 -24.55
CA LEU A 194 2.83 11.10 -23.65
C LEU A 194 3.72 12.31 -23.99
N TRP A 195 3.90 12.63 -25.28
CA TRP A 195 4.68 13.79 -25.68
C TRP A 195 4.05 15.11 -25.21
N ALA A 196 2.72 15.25 -25.31
CA ALA A 196 2.01 16.44 -24.86
C ALA A 196 2.08 16.59 -23.33
N PHE A 197 1.96 15.47 -22.59
CA PHE A 197 2.15 15.46 -21.14
C PHE A 197 3.58 15.84 -20.74
N ARG A 198 4.61 15.28 -21.40
CA ARG A 198 6.02 15.64 -21.14
C ARG A 198 6.29 17.13 -21.38
N LEU A 199 5.74 17.69 -22.45
CA LEU A 199 5.84 19.12 -22.74
C LEU A 199 5.16 19.96 -21.66
N ALA A 200 3.93 19.59 -21.26
CA ALA A 200 3.20 20.27 -20.20
C ALA A 200 3.97 20.23 -18.86
N VAL A 201 4.52 19.07 -18.48
CA VAL A 201 5.35 18.92 -17.28
C VAL A 201 6.60 19.81 -17.37
N ALA A 202 7.31 19.83 -18.49
CA ALA A 202 8.50 20.67 -18.68
C ALA A 202 8.20 22.16 -18.49
N MET A 203 7.05 22.64 -18.99
CA MET A 203 6.61 24.02 -18.83
C MET A 203 6.15 24.33 -17.40
N LEU A 204 5.33 23.45 -16.82
CA LEU A 204 4.66 23.69 -15.54
C LEU A 204 5.56 23.43 -14.31
N ARG A 205 6.63 22.64 -14.44
CA ARG A 205 7.61 22.42 -13.35
C ARG A 205 8.25 23.70 -12.82
N ARG A 206 8.25 24.77 -13.61
CA ARG A 206 8.72 26.09 -13.18
C ARG A 206 7.81 26.73 -12.12
N LEU A 207 6.56 26.26 -11.99
CA LEU A 207 5.60 26.73 -11.00
C LEU A 207 5.63 25.82 -9.77
N PRO A 208 5.74 26.35 -8.53
CA PRO A 208 5.86 25.54 -7.30
C PRO A 208 4.74 24.51 -7.12
N ARG A 209 3.54 24.82 -7.61
CA ARG A 209 2.33 23.98 -7.50
C ARG A 209 2.43 22.67 -8.29
N TYR A 210 3.25 22.60 -9.35
CA TYR A 210 3.34 21.47 -10.28
C TYR A 210 4.67 20.72 -10.21
N ARG A 211 5.51 21.02 -9.21
CA ARG A 211 6.82 20.36 -9.00
C ARG A 211 6.72 18.86 -8.80
N HIS A 212 5.54 18.36 -8.36
CA HIS A 212 5.30 16.93 -8.12
C HIS A 212 4.90 16.15 -9.38
N TRP A 213 4.70 16.82 -10.50
CA TRP A 213 4.39 16.15 -11.75
C TRP A 213 5.68 15.62 -12.36
N SER A 214 5.75 14.30 -12.54
CA SER A 214 6.90 13.63 -13.14
C SER A 214 6.50 12.76 -14.33
N SER A 215 7.43 12.52 -15.26
CA SER A 215 7.23 11.55 -16.35
C SER A 215 6.96 10.14 -15.81
N ALA A 216 7.52 9.79 -14.66
CA ALA A 216 7.28 8.52 -13.99
C ALA A 216 5.79 8.26 -13.68
N MET A 217 4.99 9.30 -13.46
CA MET A 217 3.54 9.17 -13.29
C MET A 217 2.86 8.65 -14.56
N ALA A 218 3.29 9.13 -15.74
CA ALA A 218 2.78 8.66 -17.02
C ALA A 218 3.27 7.25 -17.36
N GLU A 219 4.53 6.97 -17.07
CA GLU A 219 5.13 5.66 -17.30
C GLU A 219 4.42 4.59 -16.48
N ARG A 220 4.11 4.86 -15.21
CA ARG A 220 3.37 3.92 -14.35
C ARG A 220 1.99 3.57 -14.88
N MET A 221 1.24 4.48 -15.52
CA MET A 221 -0.06 4.13 -16.11
C MET A 221 0.05 3.08 -17.22
N ASN A 222 1.24 2.91 -17.80
CA ASN A 222 1.50 2.04 -18.94
C ASN A 222 2.37 0.81 -18.58
N GLN A 223 2.91 0.72 -17.37
CA GLN A 223 3.67 -0.43 -16.86
C GLN A 223 2.75 -1.41 -16.14
N ASP A 224 3.05 -2.71 -16.25
CA ASP A 224 2.38 -3.75 -15.49
C ASP A 224 2.92 -3.79 -14.05
N LEU A 225 2.01 -3.65 -13.10
CA LEU A 225 2.29 -3.77 -11.67
C LEU A 225 1.50 -4.96 -11.12
N VAL A 226 1.99 -6.15 -11.46
CA VAL A 226 1.38 -7.45 -11.14
C VAL A 226 2.33 -8.23 -10.27
N PHE A 227 1.81 -8.79 -9.18
CA PHE A 227 2.56 -9.54 -8.18
C PHE A 227 1.82 -10.79 -7.78
N ASP A 228 2.53 -11.89 -7.67
CA ASP A 228 1.98 -13.14 -7.19
C ASP A 228 1.82 -13.12 -5.66
N HIS A 229 0.69 -13.64 -5.17
CA HIS A 229 0.39 -13.83 -3.75
C HIS A 229 0.21 -15.31 -3.36
N ALA A 230 0.63 -16.25 -4.21
CA ALA A 230 0.42 -17.68 -4.00
C ALA A 230 1.06 -18.18 -2.70
N GLU A 231 2.22 -17.64 -2.30
CA GLU A 231 2.86 -17.99 -1.03
C GLU A 231 1.99 -17.56 0.17
N ALA A 232 1.41 -16.36 0.12
CA ALA A 232 0.50 -15.88 1.15
C ALA A 232 -0.79 -16.71 1.23
N ALA A 233 -1.30 -17.15 0.07
CA ALA A 233 -2.46 -18.03 0.01
C ALA A 233 -2.17 -19.40 0.63
N ARG A 234 -0.99 -19.96 0.37
CA ARG A 234 -0.55 -21.28 0.89
C ARG A 234 -0.30 -21.23 2.39
N ASP A 235 0.45 -20.23 2.89
CA ASP A 235 1.01 -20.24 4.24
C ASP A 235 0.01 -19.72 5.30
N PHE A 236 -0.92 -18.82 4.92
CA PHE A 236 -1.92 -18.29 5.85
C PHE A 236 -3.32 -18.08 5.24
N GLY A 237 -3.62 -18.74 4.14
CA GLY A 237 -4.98 -18.76 3.58
C GLY A 237 -5.42 -17.41 2.99
N PHE A 238 -4.49 -16.57 2.53
CA PHE A 238 -4.83 -15.27 1.95
C PHE A 238 -5.71 -15.42 0.70
N LYS A 239 -6.90 -14.82 0.74
CA LYS A 239 -7.88 -14.89 -0.34
C LYS A 239 -8.52 -13.51 -0.56
N PRO A 240 -7.85 -12.63 -1.34
CA PRO A 240 -8.35 -11.28 -1.57
C PRO A 240 -9.59 -11.27 -2.48
N ARG A 241 -10.45 -10.29 -2.26
CA ARG A 241 -11.60 -10.01 -3.13
C ARG A 241 -11.15 -9.41 -4.46
N GLY A 242 -11.99 -9.52 -5.50
CA GLY A 242 -11.86 -8.75 -6.74
C GLY A 242 -12.05 -7.24 -6.51
N PHE A 243 -11.72 -6.44 -7.50
CA PHE A 243 -11.85 -4.98 -7.43
C PHE A 243 -13.31 -4.55 -7.59
N ALA A 244 -14.03 -4.50 -6.49
CA ALA A 244 -15.41 -4.04 -6.41
C ALA A 244 -15.50 -2.81 -5.49
N LEU A 245 -15.90 -1.66 -6.06
CA LEU A 245 -16.03 -0.40 -5.34
C LEU A 245 -17.44 -0.21 -4.82
N THR A 246 -17.54 0.16 -3.56
CA THR A 246 -18.78 0.59 -2.92
C THR A 246 -18.84 2.12 -2.81
N ALA A 247 -20.01 2.67 -2.50
CA ALA A 247 -20.13 4.10 -2.23
C ALA A 247 -19.21 4.59 -1.11
N LYS A 248 -18.90 3.73 -0.11
CA LYS A 248 -17.99 4.05 0.99
C LYS A 248 -16.54 4.23 0.53
N ASP A 249 -16.11 3.48 -0.49
CA ASP A 249 -14.73 3.50 -0.99
C ASP A 249 -14.42 4.77 -1.78
N VAL A 250 -15.44 5.40 -2.31
CA VAL A 250 -15.34 6.65 -3.07
C VAL A 250 -15.93 7.86 -2.33
N SER A 251 -16.44 7.67 -1.10
CA SER A 251 -17.05 8.75 -0.30
C SER A 251 -15.97 9.66 0.28
N ARG A 252 -15.78 10.84 -0.26
CA ARG A 252 -15.23 12.07 0.36
C ARG A 252 -15.12 13.19 -0.65
#